data_707117105252bee488363ecba3b86e62
#
_entry.id   707117105252bee488363ecba3b86e62
#
_cell.length_a   1.000
_cell.length_b   1.000
_cell.length_c   1.000
_cell.angle_alpha   90.00
_cell.angle_beta   90.00
_cell.angle_gamma   90.00
#
_symmetry.space_group_name_H-M   'P 1'
#
loop_
_entity.id
_entity.type
_entity.pdbx_description
1 polymer ?
#
loop_
_entity_poly.entity_id
_entity_poly.type
_entity_poly.pdbx_seq_one_letter_code
_entity_poly.pdbx_strand_id
1 'polypeptide(L)'
;MTVDAAPRAPRAALAAGVPILGICYGMQTMAEQLGGTVEGGHHREFGYARVRVDRRCRLLEGLQDAFEEGKPALDVWMSHGDRVTAVPPGFEVVGSTDSVAIAAMADEARRWYGVQFHPEVTHTRQGVDLLRRFVVEIAGCATLWTAAHIIEDAVARVRAQVGQDHVLLGLSGGVDSSVVAALLERAIGPQLSCVFVDTGLLRWNEGDQVMATMAEHMGVRVVRVDAAARYF
;
A
#
# COMPACT_ATOMS: atom_id res chain seq x y z
N MET A 1 -14.06 13.92 12.60
CA MET A 1 -15.16 13.50 11.69
C MET A 1 -16.33 14.45 11.77
N THR A 2 -16.08 15.73 11.56
CA THR A 2 -17.03 16.83 11.80
C THR A 2 -17.89 17.21 10.59
N VAL A 3 -17.86 16.43 9.51
CA VAL A 3 -18.65 16.73 8.29
C VAL A 3 -19.64 15.59 8.07
N ASP A 4 -20.94 15.91 8.06
CA ASP A 4 -22.04 14.95 7.83
C ASP A 4 -21.90 14.13 6.54
N ALA A 5 -21.11 14.60 5.58
CA ALA A 5 -20.81 13.95 4.30
C ALA A 5 -19.49 13.15 4.28
N ALA A 6 -18.83 12.95 5.43
CA ALA A 6 -17.56 12.19 5.47
C ALA A 6 -17.78 10.72 5.06
N PRO A 7 -16.93 10.14 4.20
CA PRO A 7 -17.05 8.74 3.78
C PRO A 7 -17.05 7.78 4.97
N ARG A 8 -17.93 6.79 4.94
CA ARG A 8 -18.05 5.74 5.97
C ARG A 8 -17.66 4.39 5.39
N ALA A 9 -17.21 3.48 6.26
CA ALA A 9 -17.02 2.11 5.85
C ALA A 9 -18.35 1.48 5.43
N PRO A 10 -18.41 0.75 4.29
CA PRO A 10 -19.61 0.04 3.88
C PRO A 10 -20.06 -0.93 4.98
N ARG A 11 -21.34 -0.97 5.30
CA ARG A 11 -21.87 -1.91 6.32
C ARG A 11 -21.53 -3.36 6.00
N ALA A 12 -21.46 -3.71 4.71
CA ALA A 12 -21.06 -5.03 4.25
C ALA A 12 -19.64 -5.41 4.70
N ALA A 13 -18.70 -4.46 4.78
CA ALA A 13 -17.35 -4.72 5.28
C ALA A 13 -17.37 -5.10 6.78
N LEU A 14 -18.18 -4.38 7.58
CA LEU A 14 -18.32 -4.69 9.01
C LEU A 14 -19.16 -5.96 9.28
N ALA A 15 -19.96 -6.41 8.31
CA ALA A 15 -20.78 -7.62 8.40
C ALA A 15 -20.11 -8.86 7.79
N ALA A 16 -18.94 -8.71 7.16
CA ALA A 16 -18.29 -9.79 6.41
C ALA A 16 -17.71 -10.93 7.28
N GLY A 17 -17.66 -10.75 8.61
CA GLY A 17 -17.14 -11.77 9.53
C GLY A 17 -15.62 -12.02 9.42
N VAL A 18 -14.89 -11.12 8.79
CA VAL A 18 -13.44 -11.18 8.60
C VAL A 18 -12.71 -10.28 9.60
N PRO A 19 -11.41 -10.53 9.87
CA PRO A 19 -10.57 -9.60 10.63
C PRO A 19 -10.51 -8.23 9.96
N ILE A 20 -10.51 -7.16 10.78
CA ILE A 20 -10.47 -5.78 10.29
C ILE A 20 -9.35 -5.01 10.99
N LEU A 21 -8.54 -4.28 10.23
CA LEU A 21 -7.60 -3.29 10.73
C LEU A 21 -8.01 -1.89 10.23
N GLY A 22 -8.44 -1.04 11.15
CA GLY A 22 -8.70 0.38 10.88
C GLY A 22 -7.44 1.21 11.13
N ILE A 23 -6.93 1.90 10.13
CA ILE A 23 -5.76 2.78 10.23
C ILE A 23 -6.23 4.22 10.19
N CYS A 24 -5.84 5.04 11.15
CA CYS A 24 -6.14 6.47 11.27
C CYS A 24 -7.65 6.75 11.08
N TYR A 25 -8.06 7.28 9.94
CA TYR A 25 -9.47 7.52 9.60
C TYR A 25 -10.30 6.22 9.63
N GLY A 26 -9.72 5.07 9.28
CA GLY A 26 -10.35 3.76 9.36
C GLY A 26 -10.69 3.37 10.81
N MET A 27 -9.81 3.65 11.77
CA MET A 27 -10.07 3.46 13.19
C MET A 27 -11.22 4.36 13.66
N GLN A 28 -11.19 5.63 13.30
CA GLN A 28 -12.22 6.62 13.67
C GLN A 28 -13.58 6.24 13.09
N THR A 29 -13.64 5.88 11.81
CA THR A 29 -14.86 5.40 11.14
C THR A 29 -15.42 4.16 11.82
N MET A 30 -14.56 3.19 12.13
CA MET A 30 -14.96 1.98 12.86
C MET A 30 -15.49 2.30 14.25
N ALA A 31 -14.82 3.17 15.01
CA ALA A 31 -15.24 3.59 16.34
C ALA A 31 -16.64 4.21 16.30
N GLU A 32 -16.87 5.19 15.44
CA GLU A 32 -18.15 5.90 15.34
C GLU A 32 -19.29 4.99 14.87
N GLN A 33 -19.07 4.17 13.85
CA GLN A 33 -20.11 3.29 13.30
C GLN A 33 -20.52 2.16 14.25
N LEU A 34 -19.67 1.82 15.22
CA LEU A 34 -19.92 0.77 16.22
C LEU A 34 -20.34 1.31 17.59
N GLY A 35 -20.58 2.61 17.73
CA GLY A 35 -21.10 3.23 18.95
C GLY A 35 -20.05 3.76 19.91
N GLY A 36 -18.82 3.95 19.44
CA GLY A 36 -17.80 4.75 20.09
C GLY A 36 -17.96 6.24 19.82
N THR A 37 -17.01 7.05 20.28
CA THR A 37 -17.04 8.51 20.11
C THR A 37 -15.77 9.00 19.44
N VAL A 38 -15.92 9.89 18.46
CA VAL A 38 -14.83 10.60 17.80
C VAL A 38 -15.04 12.10 17.97
N GLU A 39 -14.01 12.78 18.44
CA GLU A 39 -14.04 14.24 18.61
C GLU A 39 -13.04 14.92 17.70
N GLY A 40 -13.43 16.10 17.17
CA GLY A 40 -12.53 16.99 16.46
C GLY A 40 -11.46 17.54 17.41
N GLY A 41 -10.21 17.32 17.09
CA GLY A 41 -9.10 17.73 17.92
C GLY A 41 -8.79 19.22 17.78
N HIS A 42 -8.69 19.92 18.91
CA HIS A 42 -8.09 21.25 18.96
C HIS A 42 -6.54 21.18 18.85
N HIS A 43 -5.97 20.01 19.14
CA HIS A 43 -4.56 19.68 19.00
C HIS A 43 -4.38 18.67 17.85
N ARG A 44 -3.75 19.11 16.80
CA ARG A 44 -3.39 18.24 15.67
C ARG A 44 -2.04 17.59 15.95
N GLU A 45 -1.94 16.27 15.78
CA GLU A 45 -0.70 15.54 15.89
C GLU A 45 -0.17 15.18 14.50
N PHE A 46 1.01 15.69 14.18
CA PHE A 46 1.74 15.37 12.96
C PHE A 46 3.19 15.08 13.31
N GLY A 47 3.69 13.93 12.86
CA GLY A 47 5.07 13.54 13.04
C GLY A 47 5.25 12.37 14.00
N TYR A 48 6.44 12.30 14.57
CA TYR A 48 6.86 11.26 15.48
C TYR A 48 6.05 11.29 16.78
N ALA A 49 5.62 10.11 17.20
CA ALA A 49 5.03 9.88 18.51
C ALA A 49 5.46 8.52 19.07
N ARG A 50 5.35 8.35 20.38
CA ARG A 50 5.60 7.09 21.03
C ARG A 50 4.31 6.53 21.62
N VAL A 51 3.90 5.36 21.16
CA VAL A 51 2.71 4.66 21.64
C VAL A 51 3.13 3.62 22.65
N ARG A 52 2.70 3.76 23.91
CA ARG A 52 2.82 2.74 24.95
C ARG A 52 1.83 1.62 24.69
N VAL A 53 2.27 0.39 24.78
CA VAL A 53 1.39 -0.78 24.74
C VAL A 53 0.82 -1.02 26.14
N ASP A 54 -0.43 -0.63 26.33
CA ASP A 54 -1.07 -0.65 27.66
C ASP A 54 -1.62 -2.02 28.03
N ARG A 55 -2.04 -2.80 27.03
CA ARG A 55 -2.56 -4.16 27.17
C ARG A 55 -2.05 -5.08 26.08
N ARG A 56 -1.96 -6.36 26.40
CA ARG A 56 -1.66 -7.38 25.40
C ARG A 56 -2.78 -7.48 24.38
N CYS A 57 -2.45 -7.43 23.11
CA CYS A 57 -3.33 -7.81 22.02
C CYS A 57 -2.47 -8.49 20.94
N ARG A 58 -3.07 -9.38 20.16
CA ARG A 58 -2.33 -10.13 19.13
C ARG A 58 -1.62 -9.20 18.13
N LEU A 59 -2.24 -8.09 17.78
CA LEU A 59 -1.67 -7.16 16.80
C LEU A 59 -0.33 -6.57 17.27
N LEU A 60 -0.21 -6.22 18.55
CA LEU A 60 0.96 -5.52 19.10
C LEU A 60 1.91 -6.44 19.90
N GLU A 61 1.57 -7.72 20.08
CA GLU A 61 2.34 -8.64 20.91
C GLU A 61 3.79 -8.78 20.41
N GLY A 62 4.77 -8.52 21.31
CA GLY A 62 6.19 -8.62 21.01
C GLY A 62 6.75 -7.55 20.07
N LEU A 63 5.94 -6.58 19.62
CA LEU A 63 6.43 -5.42 18.90
C LEU A 63 6.88 -4.34 19.89
N GLN A 64 8.13 -3.88 19.75
CA GLN A 64 8.66 -2.83 20.62
C GLN A 64 9.89 -2.18 19.98
N ASP A 65 9.99 -0.87 20.11
CA ASP A 65 11.19 -0.09 19.79
C ASP A 65 11.91 0.39 21.04
N ALA A 66 11.14 0.56 22.12
CA ALA A 66 11.62 1.04 23.42
C ALA A 66 10.77 0.49 24.56
N PHE A 67 11.16 0.83 25.77
CA PHE A 67 10.34 0.72 26.97
C PHE A 67 10.07 2.10 27.53
N GLU A 68 8.83 2.35 27.93
CA GLU A 68 8.40 3.58 28.58
C GLU A 68 7.56 3.22 29.80
N GLU A 69 7.96 3.71 30.97
CA GLU A 69 7.34 3.35 32.26
C GLU A 69 7.22 1.84 32.51
N GLY A 70 8.21 1.07 32.02
CA GLY A 70 8.22 -0.40 32.13
C GLY A 70 7.30 -1.14 31.17
N LYS A 71 6.62 -0.44 30.25
CA LYS A 71 5.78 -1.01 29.20
C LYS A 71 6.49 -0.98 27.85
N PRO A 72 6.24 -1.95 26.97
CA PRO A 72 6.68 -1.88 25.57
C PRO A 72 6.13 -0.62 24.90
N ALA A 73 6.92 0.01 24.06
CA ALA A 73 6.53 1.21 23.32
C ALA A 73 7.00 1.15 21.87
N LEU A 74 6.19 1.72 20.98
CA LEU A 74 6.41 1.77 19.54
C LEU A 74 6.68 3.20 19.08
N ASP A 75 7.72 3.37 18.28
CA ASP A 75 8.02 4.62 17.60
C ASP A 75 7.20 4.69 16.30
N VAL A 76 6.24 5.61 16.25
CA VAL A 76 5.23 5.66 15.20
C VAL A 76 5.12 7.04 14.57
N TRP A 77 4.41 7.12 13.44
CA TRP A 77 4.08 8.38 12.78
C TRP A 77 2.60 8.70 12.90
N MET A 78 2.30 9.86 13.46
CA MET A 78 0.95 10.40 13.60
C MET A 78 0.67 11.41 12.48
N SER A 79 -0.60 11.44 12.02
CA SER A 79 -1.08 12.43 11.04
C SER A 79 -2.60 12.58 11.18
N HIS A 80 -3.05 13.25 12.26
CA HIS A 80 -4.48 13.38 12.51
C HIS A 80 -4.84 14.67 13.24
N GLY A 81 -6.10 15.11 13.04
CA GLY A 81 -6.72 16.21 13.78
C GLY A 81 -7.85 15.71 14.69
N ASP A 82 -8.56 14.67 14.27
CA ASP A 82 -9.62 14.05 15.04
C ASP A 82 -9.08 12.82 15.77
N ARG A 83 -9.73 12.42 16.89
CA ARG A 83 -9.32 11.29 17.72
C ARG A 83 -10.51 10.54 18.28
N VAL A 84 -10.34 9.26 18.53
CA VAL A 84 -11.29 8.45 19.30
C VAL A 84 -11.18 8.84 20.77
N THR A 85 -12.30 9.16 21.42
CA THR A 85 -12.37 9.51 22.85
C THR A 85 -13.12 8.48 23.68
N ALA A 86 -13.92 7.62 23.01
CA ALA A 86 -14.52 6.45 23.64
C ALA A 86 -14.52 5.27 22.67
N VAL A 87 -14.03 4.13 23.11
CA VAL A 87 -14.05 2.89 22.32
C VAL A 87 -15.47 2.32 22.20
N PRO A 88 -15.80 1.65 21.09
CA PRO A 88 -17.10 0.98 20.94
C PRO A 88 -17.24 -0.21 21.92
N PRO A 89 -18.48 -0.69 22.15
CA PRO A 89 -18.72 -1.90 22.94
C PRO A 89 -17.94 -3.11 22.38
N GLY A 90 -17.25 -3.83 23.27
CA GLY A 90 -16.41 -4.97 22.94
C GLY A 90 -14.95 -4.64 22.63
N PHE A 91 -14.63 -3.37 22.43
CA PHE A 91 -13.24 -2.94 22.27
C PHE A 91 -12.59 -2.57 23.61
N GLU A 92 -11.29 -2.82 23.68
CA GLU A 92 -10.43 -2.34 24.76
C GLU A 92 -9.36 -1.39 24.21
N VAL A 93 -8.94 -0.42 25.03
CA VAL A 93 -7.77 0.40 24.73
C VAL A 93 -6.52 -0.45 24.92
N VAL A 94 -5.70 -0.57 23.90
CA VAL A 94 -4.48 -1.39 23.91
C VAL A 94 -3.21 -0.57 23.75
N GLY A 95 -3.32 0.70 23.36
CA GLY A 95 -2.18 1.61 23.29
C GLY A 95 -2.58 3.06 23.44
N SER A 96 -1.68 3.85 24.05
CA SER A 96 -1.86 5.30 24.30
C SER A 96 -0.58 6.07 24.07
N THR A 97 -0.70 7.39 23.90
CA THR A 97 0.40 8.38 23.99
C THR A 97 0.10 9.36 25.11
N ASP A 98 1.00 10.30 25.39
CA ASP A 98 0.77 11.35 26.38
C ASP A 98 -0.38 12.31 25.96
N SER A 99 -0.61 12.47 24.67
CA SER A 99 -1.60 13.38 24.10
C SER A 99 -2.87 12.66 23.62
N VAL A 100 -2.80 11.35 23.30
CA VAL A 100 -3.90 10.54 22.79
C VAL A 100 -4.11 9.31 23.68
N ALA A 101 -5.17 9.36 24.47
CA ALA A 101 -5.50 8.27 25.38
C ALA A 101 -5.88 6.96 24.66
N ILE A 102 -6.34 7.03 23.41
CA ILE A 102 -6.74 5.88 22.61
C ILE A 102 -5.98 5.94 21.27
N ALA A 103 -4.71 5.57 21.31
CA ALA A 103 -3.86 5.48 20.12
C ALA A 103 -3.99 4.12 19.40
N ALA A 104 -4.44 3.09 20.13
CA ALA A 104 -4.79 1.79 19.59
C ALA A 104 -5.93 1.15 20.40
N MET A 105 -6.82 0.45 19.70
CA MET A 105 -7.94 -0.29 20.28
C MET A 105 -8.07 -1.67 19.63
N ALA A 106 -8.59 -2.65 20.36
CA ALA A 106 -8.77 -4.01 19.89
C ALA A 106 -10.07 -4.66 20.39
N ASP A 107 -10.73 -5.41 19.54
CA ASP A 107 -11.70 -6.44 19.90
C ASP A 107 -11.12 -7.80 19.47
N GLU A 108 -10.53 -8.51 20.40
CA GLU A 108 -9.87 -9.78 20.13
C GLU A 108 -10.83 -10.88 19.72
N ALA A 109 -12.08 -10.85 20.15
CA ALA A 109 -13.09 -11.86 19.83
C ALA A 109 -13.47 -11.78 18.34
N ARG A 110 -13.63 -10.57 17.82
CA ARG A 110 -13.90 -10.31 16.40
C ARG A 110 -12.63 -10.25 15.54
N ARG A 111 -11.45 -10.17 16.17
CA ARG A 111 -10.17 -9.90 15.52
C ARG A 111 -10.18 -8.54 14.79
N TRP A 112 -10.73 -7.55 15.44
CA TRP A 112 -10.83 -6.19 14.92
C TRP A 112 -9.91 -5.27 15.70
N TYR A 113 -9.12 -4.49 14.97
CA TYR A 113 -8.09 -3.62 15.51
C TYR A 113 -8.20 -2.23 14.92
N GLY A 114 -7.90 -1.22 15.71
CA GLY A 114 -7.78 0.16 15.26
C GLY A 114 -6.48 0.76 15.76
N VAL A 115 -5.76 1.46 14.88
CA VAL A 115 -4.56 2.22 15.23
C VAL A 115 -4.70 3.65 14.69
N GLN A 116 -4.37 4.64 15.51
CA GLN A 116 -4.44 6.05 15.12
C GLN A 116 -3.24 6.48 14.26
N PHE A 117 -2.11 5.81 14.44
CA PHE A 117 -0.89 6.03 13.68
C PHE A 117 -0.89 5.29 12.33
N HIS A 118 0.11 5.59 11.51
CA HIS A 118 0.28 5.05 10.17
C HIS A 118 1.35 3.95 10.14
N PRO A 119 1.00 2.66 10.21
CA PRO A 119 1.96 1.57 10.11
C PRO A 119 2.54 1.38 8.69
N GLU A 120 1.89 1.94 7.68
CA GLU A 120 2.29 1.80 6.27
C GLU A 120 3.45 2.73 5.88
N VAL A 121 3.76 3.75 6.69
CA VAL A 121 4.85 4.68 6.39
C VAL A 121 6.18 4.23 7.00
N THR A 122 7.28 4.56 6.33
CA THR A 122 8.64 4.16 6.74
C THR A 122 9.08 4.69 8.10
N HIS A 123 8.42 5.75 8.60
CA HIS A 123 8.71 6.36 9.89
C HIS A 123 8.15 5.57 11.08
N THR A 124 7.20 4.65 10.85
CA THR A 124 6.74 3.69 11.86
C THR A 124 7.64 2.45 11.79
N ARG A 125 8.59 2.34 12.73
CA ARG A 125 9.66 1.33 12.65
C ARG A 125 9.16 -0.10 12.58
N GLN A 126 8.21 -0.47 13.43
CA GLN A 126 7.61 -1.81 13.47
C GLN A 126 6.38 -1.93 12.54
N GLY A 127 6.17 -0.97 11.64
CA GLY A 127 4.97 -0.90 10.80
C GLY A 127 4.81 -2.11 9.88
N VAL A 128 5.90 -2.54 9.25
CA VAL A 128 5.92 -3.73 8.38
C VAL A 128 5.57 -5.00 9.15
N ASP A 129 6.14 -5.18 10.34
CA ASP A 129 5.89 -6.35 11.18
C ASP A 129 4.45 -6.36 11.72
N LEU A 130 3.89 -5.19 12.06
CA LEU A 130 2.50 -5.03 12.43
C LEU A 130 1.56 -5.43 11.29
N LEU A 131 1.79 -4.90 10.10
CA LEU A 131 0.99 -5.21 8.91
C LEU A 131 1.11 -6.68 8.51
N ARG A 132 2.33 -7.23 8.52
CA ARG A 132 2.57 -8.64 8.26
C ARG A 132 1.81 -9.53 9.25
N ARG A 133 1.88 -9.22 10.54
CA ARG A 133 1.13 -9.95 11.57
C ARG A 133 -0.36 -9.91 11.33
N PHE A 134 -0.91 -8.73 11.04
CA PHE A 134 -2.34 -8.63 10.73
C PHE A 134 -2.72 -9.47 9.52
N VAL A 135 -2.00 -9.32 8.40
CA VAL A 135 -2.34 -9.98 7.13
C VAL A 135 -2.13 -11.50 7.21
N VAL A 136 -0.97 -11.94 7.73
CA VAL A 136 -0.58 -13.35 7.68
C VAL A 136 -1.10 -14.12 8.89
N GLU A 137 -0.88 -13.60 10.11
CA GLU A 137 -1.12 -14.37 11.33
C GLU A 137 -2.57 -14.22 11.83
N ILE A 138 -3.15 -13.00 11.74
CA ILE A 138 -4.49 -12.71 12.22
C ILE A 138 -5.55 -12.98 11.16
N ALA A 139 -5.34 -12.49 9.95
CA ALA A 139 -6.27 -12.66 8.84
C ALA A 139 -6.09 -14.00 8.10
N GLY A 140 -4.93 -14.66 8.25
CA GLY A 140 -4.65 -15.95 7.63
C GLY A 140 -4.48 -15.88 6.12
N CYS A 141 -4.10 -14.71 5.58
CA CYS A 141 -3.88 -14.56 4.15
C CYS A 141 -2.61 -15.33 3.72
N ALA A 142 -2.73 -16.06 2.63
CA ALA A 142 -1.58 -16.75 2.05
C ALA A 142 -0.59 -15.75 1.44
N THR A 143 0.72 -16.01 1.61
CA THR A 143 1.80 -15.16 1.08
C THR A 143 2.16 -15.52 -0.36
N LEU A 144 1.17 -15.86 -1.18
CA LEU A 144 1.36 -16.33 -2.55
C LEU A 144 1.67 -15.21 -3.55
N TRP A 145 1.37 -13.99 -3.21
CA TRP A 145 1.53 -12.84 -4.10
C TRP A 145 2.93 -12.24 -3.97
N THR A 146 3.90 -12.94 -4.53
CA THR A 146 5.29 -12.48 -4.63
C THR A 146 5.54 -11.83 -6.00
N ALA A 147 6.60 -11.02 -6.11
CA ALA A 147 6.98 -10.42 -7.40
C ALA A 147 7.18 -11.46 -8.50
N ALA A 148 7.74 -12.63 -8.16
CA ALA A 148 7.94 -13.73 -9.11
C ALA A 148 6.59 -14.29 -9.60
N HIS A 149 5.65 -14.57 -8.69
CA HIS A 149 4.31 -15.07 -9.05
C HIS A 149 3.52 -14.04 -9.86
N ILE A 150 3.61 -12.73 -9.52
CA ILE A 150 2.97 -11.66 -10.31
C ILE A 150 3.46 -11.68 -11.75
N ILE A 151 4.78 -11.82 -11.95
CA ILE A 151 5.38 -11.91 -13.29
C ILE A 151 4.88 -13.16 -14.03
N GLU A 152 4.90 -14.32 -13.38
CA GLU A 152 4.44 -15.59 -13.97
C GLU A 152 2.97 -15.55 -14.34
N ASP A 153 2.11 -15.04 -13.48
CA ASP A 153 0.68 -14.86 -13.74
C ASP A 153 0.43 -13.85 -14.88
N ALA A 154 1.20 -12.75 -14.92
CA ALA A 154 1.11 -11.76 -16.00
C ALA A 154 1.50 -12.38 -17.34
N VAL A 155 2.62 -13.11 -17.38
CA VAL A 155 3.08 -13.83 -18.58
C VAL A 155 2.05 -14.86 -19.04
N ALA A 156 1.48 -15.65 -18.13
CA ALA A 156 0.46 -16.64 -18.46
C ALA A 156 -0.81 -15.99 -19.05
N ARG A 157 -1.28 -14.90 -18.44
CA ARG A 157 -2.44 -14.15 -18.94
C ARG A 157 -2.19 -13.55 -20.32
N VAL A 158 -1.01 -12.95 -20.54
CA VAL A 158 -0.63 -12.39 -21.85
C VAL A 158 -0.62 -13.49 -22.91
N ARG A 159 0.00 -14.63 -22.65
CA ARG A 159 0.01 -15.78 -23.58
C ARG A 159 -1.39 -16.25 -23.92
N ALA A 160 -2.26 -16.39 -22.94
CA ALA A 160 -3.64 -16.81 -23.16
C ALA A 160 -4.45 -15.81 -23.97
N GLN A 161 -4.22 -14.51 -23.75
CA GLN A 161 -4.94 -13.45 -24.46
C GLN A 161 -4.45 -13.25 -25.90
N VAL A 162 -3.13 -13.30 -26.13
CA VAL A 162 -2.52 -13.05 -27.45
C VAL A 162 -2.64 -14.26 -28.36
N GLY A 163 -2.52 -15.48 -27.83
CA GLY A 163 -2.58 -16.71 -28.63
C GLY A 163 -1.54 -16.69 -29.74
N GLN A 164 -2.00 -16.68 -31.00
CA GLN A 164 -1.15 -16.66 -32.21
C GLN A 164 -1.04 -15.26 -32.85
N ASP A 165 -1.65 -14.25 -32.27
CA ASP A 165 -1.67 -12.91 -32.83
C ASP A 165 -0.34 -12.18 -32.60
N HIS A 166 -0.11 -11.09 -33.33
CA HIS A 166 1.01 -10.19 -33.15
C HIS A 166 0.63 -8.98 -32.29
N VAL A 167 1.57 -8.54 -31.45
CA VAL A 167 1.40 -7.36 -30.59
C VAL A 167 2.35 -6.25 -31.04
N LEU A 168 1.80 -5.05 -31.18
CA LEU A 168 2.55 -3.83 -31.38
C LEU A 168 2.59 -3.03 -30.08
N LEU A 169 3.78 -2.69 -29.60
CA LEU A 169 3.99 -1.86 -28.41
C LEU A 169 4.67 -0.54 -28.79
N GLY A 170 4.02 0.58 -28.48
CA GLY A 170 4.65 1.90 -28.50
C GLY A 170 5.55 2.09 -27.27
N LEU A 171 6.84 2.35 -27.49
CA LEU A 171 7.79 2.62 -26.42
C LEU A 171 7.96 4.14 -26.24
N SER A 172 7.91 4.58 -24.99
CA SER A 172 8.21 5.98 -24.62
C SER A 172 9.62 6.16 -24.06
N GLY A 173 10.34 5.07 -23.78
CA GLY A 173 11.62 5.11 -23.07
C GLY A 173 11.48 5.26 -21.55
N GLY A 174 10.27 5.41 -21.02
CA GLY A 174 9.98 5.46 -19.57
C GLY A 174 9.93 4.08 -18.94
N VAL A 175 9.94 4.04 -17.60
CA VAL A 175 9.96 2.80 -16.81
C VAL A 175 8.77 1.90 -17.13
N ASP A 176 7.55 2.44 -17.19
CA ASP A 176 6.34 1.65 -17.40
C ASP A 176 6.35 0.91 -18.73
N SER A 177 6.67 1.62 -19.83
CA SER A 177 6.75 1.02 -21.16
C SER A 177 7.87 -0.02 -21.28
N SER A 178 8.97 0.17 -20.55
CA SER A 178 10.08 -0.77 -20.49
C SER A 178 9.69 -2.06 -19.74
N VAL A 179 8.98 -1.94 -18.62
CA VAL A 179 8.45 -3.10 -17.87
C VAL A 179 7.46 -3.88 -18.73
N VAL A 180 6.55 -3.19 -19.43
CA VAL A 180 5.60 -3.83 -20.35
C VAL A 180 6.34 -4.56 -21.48
N ALA A 181 7.37 -3.93 -22.07
CA ALA A 181 8.19 -4.56 -23.12
C ALA A 181 8.86 -5.86 -22.64
N ALA A 182 9.45 -5.83 -21.43
CA ALA A 182 10.09 -7.00 -20.84
C ALA A 182 9.11 -8.14 -20.56
N LEU A 183 7.92 -7.82 -20.04
CA LEU A 183 6.87 -8.80 -19.78
C LEU A 183 6.34 -9.43 -21.06
N LEU A 184 6.10 -8.61 -22.10
CA LEU A 184 5.64 -9.08 -23.41
C LEU A 184 6.70 -9.93 -24.10
N GLU A 185 7.98 -9.50 -24.09
CA GLU A 185 9.07 -10.29 -24.67
C GLU A 185 9.15 -11.68 -24.02
N ARG A 186 9.10 -11.74 -22.68
CA ARG A 186 9.09 -13.01 -21.94
C ARG A 186 7.85 -13.86 -22.22
N ALA A 187 6.71 -13.23 -22.50
CA ALA A 187 5.45 -13.94 -22.75
C ALA A 187 5.34 -14.48 -24.18
N ILE A 188 5.61 -13.64 -25.18
CA ILE A 188 5.27 -13.89 -26.58
C ILE A 188 6.46 -13.76 -27.54
N GLY A 189 7.62 -13.27 -27.09
CA GLY A 189 8.86 -13.22 -27.86
C GLY A 189 8.72 -12.65 -29.27
N PRO A 190 8.88 -13.50 -30.32
CA PRO A 190 8.85 -13.05 -31.73
C PRO A 190 7.53 -12.43 -32.21
N GLN A 191 6.43 -12.62 -31.46
CA GLN A 191 5.14 -12.01 -31.77
C GLN A 191 5.08 -10.54 -31.34
N LEU A 192 6.10 -10.05 -30.59
CA LEU A 192 6.20 -8.66 -30.16
C LEU A 192 6.94 -7.81 -31.19
N SER A 193 6.36 -6.69 -31.56
CA SER A 193 7.02 -5.61 -32.31
C SER A 193 6.94 -4.32 -31.49
N CYS A 194 8.11 -3.79 -31.09
CA CYS A 194 8.19 -2.52 -30.38
C CYS A 194 8.54 -1.39 -31.35
N VAL A 195 7.87 -0.25 -31.20
CA VAL A 195 8.12 0.95 -32.00
C VAL A 195 8.43 2.11 -31.07
N PHE A 196 9.58 2.73 -31.26
CA PHE A 196 9.99 3.95 -30.59
C PHE A 196 9.93 5.12 -31.58
N VAL A 197 9.08 6.11 -31.30
CA VAL A 197 8.89 7.26 -32.17
C VAL A 197 9.73 8.41 -31.66
N ASP A 198 10.71 8.81 -32.46
CA ASP A 198 11.53 9.99 -32.22
C ASP A 198 10.88 11.23 -32.85
N THR A 199 10.36 12.09 -32.00
CA THR A 199 9.67 13.32 -32.41
C THR A 199 10.60 14.51 -32.59
N GLY A 200 11.90 14.35 -32.34
CA GLY A 200 12.87 15.45 -32.33
C GLY A 200 12.85 16.30 -31.05
N LEU A 201 11.95 15.99 -30.08
CA LEU A 201 11.80 16.68 -28.80
C LEU A 201 12.39 15.89 -27.62
N LEU A 202 13.15 14.84 -27.93
CA LEU A 202 13.77 13.99 -26.90
C LEU A 202 14.92 14.73 -26.18
N ARG A 203 15.27 14.24 -25.00
CA ARG A 203 16.47 14.68 -24.29
C ARG A 203 17.72 14.29 -25.09
N TRP A 204 18.82 14.97 -24.81
CA TRP A 204 20.11 14.65 -25.42
C TRP A 204 20.44 13.15 -25.31
N ASN A 205 20.69 12.51 -26.44
CA ASN A 205 21.00 11.07 -26.59
C ASN A 205 19.92 10.10 -26.05
N GLU A 206 18.73 10.55 -25.68
CA GLU A 206 17.69 9.69 -25.11
C GLU A 206 17.28 8.57 -26.07
N GLY A 207 17.10 8.88 -27.35
CA GLY A 207 16.75 7.89 -28.37
C GLY A 207 17.79 6.76 -28.49
N ASP A 208 19.08 7.11 -28.50
CA ASP A 208 20.17 6.13 -28.61
C ASP A 208 20.28 5.29 -27.32
N GLN A 209 20.09 5.90 -26.16
CA GLN A 209 20.05 5.20 -24.86
C GLN A 209 18.91 4.20 -24.78
N VAL A 210 17.71 4.58 -25.22
CA VAL A 210 16.54 3.68 -25.26
C VAL A 210 16.83 2.49 -26.16
N MET A 211 17.35 2.72 -27.38
CA MET A 211 17.67 1.65 -28.33
C MET A 211 18.71 0.69 -27.77
N ALA A 212 19.80 1.21 -27.19
CA ALA A 212 20.84 0.38 -26.56
C ALA A 212 20.30 -0.43 -25.37
N THR A 213 19.55 0.19 -24.46
CA THR A 213 18.97 -0.48 -23.30
C THR A 213 18.04 -1.62 -23.71
N MET A 214 17.18 -1.40 -24.70
CA MET A 214 16.21 -2.41 -25.13
C MET A 214 16.91 -3.59 -25.83
N ALA A 215 17.88 -3.31 -26.72
CA ALA A 215 18.59 -4.36 -27.45
C ALA A 215 19.57 -5.12 -26.57
N GLU A 216 20.40 -4.43 -25.79
CA GLU A 216 21.53 -5.05 -25.06
C GLU A 216 21.13 -5.67 -23.74
N HIS A 217 20.17 -5.04 -23.00
CA HIS A 217 19.82 -5.49 -21.67
C HIS A 217 18.50 -6.26 -21.61
N MET A 218 17.58 -6.05 -22.54
CA MET A 218 16.25 -6.64 -22.49
C MET A 218 15.96 -7.61 -23.65
N GLY A 219 16.84 -7.68 -24.66
CA GLY A 219 16.66 -8.55 -25.81
C GLY A 219 15.45 -8.19 -26.71
N VAL A 220 14.88 -7.02 -26.50
CA VAL A 220 13.65 -6.58 -27.17
C VAL A 220 13.99 -5.96 -28.54
N ARG A 221 13.34 -6.45 -29.59
CA ARG A 221 13.48 -5.87 -30.93
C ARG A 221 12.66 -4.58 -31.04
N VAL A 222 13.35 -3.46 -31.26
CA VAL A 222 12.72 -2.15 -31.38
C VAL A 222 12.98 -1.55 -32.76
N VAL A 223 11.95 -1.00 -33.37
CA VAL A 223 12.04 -0.18 -34.58
C VAL A 223 11.97 1.29 -34.20
N ARG A 224 13.04 2.07 -34.42
CA ARG A 224 13.02 3.52 -34.25
C ARG A 224 12.44 4.17 -35.51
N VAL A 225 11.46 5.03 -35.33
CA VAL A 225 10.84 5.83 -36.39
C VAL A 225 11.21 7.30 -36.14
N ASP A 226 11.97 7.88 -37.06
CA ASP A 226 12.20 9.33 -37.07
C ASP A 226 10.93 10.03 -37.58
N ALA A 227 10.31 10.78 -36.72
CA ALA A 227 9.11 11.56 -37.03
C ALA A 227 9.31 13.07 -36.82
N ALA A 228 10.56 13.53 -36.61
CA ALA A 228 10.86 14.93 -36.32
C ALA A 228 10.21 15.89 -37.33
N ALA A 229 10.31 15.60 -38.61
CA ALA A 229 9.72 16.42 -39.66
C ALA A 229 8.18 16.51 -39.66
N ARG A 230 7.49 15.70 -38.84
CA ARG A 230 6.02 15.78 -38.69
C ARG A 230 5.60 16.69 -37.52
N TYR A 231 6.54 17.01 -36.63
CA TYR A 231 6.29 17.82 -35.43
C TYR A 231 6.91 19.22 -35.55
N PHE A 232 7.74 19.46 -36.52
CA PHE A 232 8.35 20.72 -36.91
C PHE A 232 8.07 21.01 -38.39
#